data_3b719d410a3092e9ff8e55bb0f740b56
#
_entry.id   3b719d410a3092e9ff8e55bb0f740b56
#
_cell.length_a   1.000
_cell.length_b   1.000
_cell.length_c   1.000
_cell.angle_alpha   90.00
_cell.angle_beta   90.00
_cell.angle_gamma   90.00
#
_symmetry.space_group_name_H-M   'P 1'
#
loop_
_entity.id
_entity.type
_entity.pdbx_description
1 polymer ?
#
loop_
_entity_poly.entity_id
_entity_poly.type
_entity_poly.pdbx_seq_one_letter_code
_entity_poly.pdbx_strand_id
1 'polypeptide(L)'
;MSFTYASVPNLVRQELYQGSLEKKFDDWLIGRPLFDDKTGIFPDGDSLDVTLTADRTTSAYTDNTQITFDGMTTSRAALTVTEYEQDAFFVTDKMKQDAHQSEAFYQENVHKSGIAMATSMETNCLATANQ
;
A
#
# COMPACT_ATOMS: atom_id res chain seq x y z
N MET A 1 -24.22 -37.82 1.95
CA MET A 1 -23.64 -36.48 1.83
C MET A 1 -22.37 -36.60 1.04
N SER A 2 -22.38 -36.13 -0.22
CA SER A 2 -21.20 -36.16 -1.08
C SER A 2 -20.36 -34.92 -0.77
N PHE A 3 -19.24 -35.05 -0.10
CA PHE A 3 -18.26 -33.99 0.03
C PHE A 3 -17.58 -33.80 -1.33
N THR A 4 -17.96 -32.75 -2.03
CA THR A 4 -17.32 -32.39 -3.27
C THR A 4 -15.94 -31.84 -2.95
N TYR A 5 -14.89 -32.44 -3.52
CA TYR A 5 -13.47 -32.11 -3.36
C TYR A 5 -13.13 -30.63 -3.74
N ALA A 6 -14.12 -29.88 -4.17
CA ALA A 6 -14.00 -28.50 -4.64
C ALA A 6 -13.87 -27.45 -3.52
N SER A 7 -14.22 -27.74 -2.28
CA SER A 7 -14.24 -26.72 -1.22
C SER A 7 -12.98 -26.66 -0.35
N VAL A 8 -12.19 -27.72 -0.28
CA VAL A 8 -10.99 -27.78 0.56
C VAL A 8 -9.70 -27.32 -0.17
N PRO A 9 -9.48 -27.65 -1.45
CA PRO A 9 -8.31 -27.17 -2.16
C PRO A 9 -8.31 -25.65 -2.43
N ASN A 10 -9.46 -24.99 -2.39
CA ASN A 10 -9.53 -23.55 -2.61
C ASN A 10 -8.97 -22.74 -1.43
N LEU A 11 -9.08 -23.22 -0.19
CA LEU A 11 -8.54 -22.53 0.98
C LEU A 11 -7.01 -22.55 0.99
N VAL A 12 -6.42 -23.72 0.76
CA VAL A 12 -4.95 -23.90 0.75
C VAL A 12 -4.31 -23.17 -0.44
N ARG A 13 -4.98 -23.18 -1.60
CA ARG A 13 -4.51 -22.46 -2.78
C ARG A 13 -4.59 -20.96 -2.62
N GLN A 14 -5.60 -20.45 -1.95
CA GLN A 14 -5.79 -19.02 -1.73
C GLN A 14 -4.64 -18.42 -0.91
N GLU A 15 -4.18 -19.10 0.14
CA GLU A 15 -3.03 -18.67 0.94
C GLU A 15 -1.72 -18.65 0.13
N LEU A 16 -1.48 -19.67 -0.71
CA LEU A 16 -0.32 -19.74 -1.58
C LEU A 16 -0.30 -18.59 -2.61
N TYR A 17 -1.45 -18.25 -3.17
CA TYR A 17 -1.57 -17.18 -4.16
C TYR A 17 -1.42 -15.81 -3.52
N GLN A 18 -1.99 -15.60 -2.35
CA GLN A 18 -1.83 -14.35 -1.60
C GLN A 18 -0.35 -14.10 -1.30
N GLY A 19 0.37 -15.06 -0.75
CA GLY A 19 1.80 -14.92 -0.47
C GLY A 19 2.65 -14.67 -1.72
N SER A 20 2.30 -15.27 -2.86
CA SER A 20 2.97 -15.04 -4.13
C SER A 20 2.69 -13.64 -4.70
N LEU A 21 1.47 -13.15 -4.55
CA LEU A 21 1.05 -11.82 -4.97
C LEU A 21 1.75 -10.75 -4.11
N GLU A 22 1.70 -10.88 -2.79
CA GLU A 22 2.35 -9.97 -1.85
C GLU A 22 3.85 -9.84 -2.13
N LYS A 23 4.53 -10.98 -2.35
CA LYS A 23 5.96 -10.97 -2.68
C LYS A 23 6.25 -10.23 -3.98
N LYS A 24 5.44 -10.43 -5.02
CA LYS A 24 5.63 -9.73 -6.30
C LYS A 24 5.28 -8.25 -6.20
N PHE A 25 4.28 -7.90 -5.45
CA PHE A 25 3.94 -6.53 -5.14
C PHE A 25 5.12 -5.82 -4.46
N ASP A 26 5.69 -6.39 -3.41
CA ASP A 26 6.83 -5.83 -2.70
C ASP A 26 8.10 -5.75 -3.57
N ASP A 27 8.36 -6.75 -4.40
CA ASP A 27 9.52 -6.78 -5.29
C ASP A 27 9.48 -5.67 -6.35
N TRP A 28 8.30 -5.21 -6.75
CA TRP A 28 8.10 -4.17 -7.76
C TRP A 28 7.90 -2.77 -7.18
N LEU A 29 7.70 -2.64 -5.89
CA LEU A 29 7.51 -1.37 -5.20
C LEU A 29 8.87 -0.71 -4.94
N ILE A 30 9.40 0.00 -5.93
CA ILE A 30 10.70 0.69 -5.86
C ILE A 30 10.59 2.01 -5.09
N GLY A 31 9.45 2.69 -5.19
CA GLY A 31 9.20 4.00 -4.55
C GLY A 31 8.95 3.95 -3.04
N ARG A 32 8.57 2.79 -2.49
CA ARG A 32 8.22 2.65 -1.07
C ARG A 32 9.24 3.25 -0.09
N PRO A 33 10.56 3.06 -0.25
CA PRO A 33 11.55 3.64 0.65
C PRO A 33 11.67 5.17 0.55
N LEU A 34 11.09 5.80 -0.47
CA LEU A 34 11.11 7.25 -0.65
C LEU A 34 9.96 7.95 0.08
N PHE A 35 8.93 7.20 0.49
CA PHE A 35 7.75 7.72 1.16
C PHE A 35 7.73 7.31 2.62
N ASP A 36 7.15 8.17 3.46
CA ASP A 36 6.99 7.90 4.88
C ASP A 36 5.76 7.02 5.11
N ASP A 37 6.00 5.75 5.44
CA ASP A 37 4.95 4.77 5.69
C ASP A 37 4.30 4.98 7.06
N LYS A 38 3.07 5.47 7.07
CA LYS A 38 2.25 5.69 8.26
C LYS A 38 1.27 4.54 8.57
N THR A 39 1.32 3.45 7.84
CA THR A 39 0.39 2.31 7.99
C THR A 39 0.35 1.78 9.43
N GLY A 40 1.49 1.72 10.11
CA GLY A 40 1.57 1.24 11.50
C GLY A 40 0.94 2.16 12.55
N ILE A 41 0.66 3.42 12.20
CA ILE A 41 0.06 4.42 13.10
C ILE A 41 -1.42 4.62 12.78
N PHE A 42 -1.87 4.13 11.61
CA PHE A 42 -3.25 4.28 11.17
C PHE A 42 -4.17 3.45 12.09
N PRO A 43 -5.05 4.08 12.87
CA PRO A 43 -6.07 3.34 13.60
C PRO A 43 -7.10 2.79 12.62
N ASP A 44 -8.00 1.96 13.08
CA ASP A 44 -9.15 1.52 12.30
C ASP A 44 -9.96 2.73 11.83
N GLY A 45 -9.99 3.00 10.51
CA GLY A 45 -10.73 4.12 9.93
C GLY A 45 -10.07 4.70 8.68
N ASP A 46 -10.76 5.62 8.02
CA ASP A 46 -10.36 6.21 6.74
C ASP A 46 -9.52 7.49 6.88
N SER A 47 -9.32 7.99 8.09
CA SER A 47 -8.59 9.24 8.32
C SER A 47 -7.69 9.20 9.55
N LEU A 48 -6.53 9.82 9.43
CA LEU A 48 -5.55 10.01 10.50
C LEU A 48 -5.19 11.49 10.62
N ASP A 49 -5.33 12.06 11.81
CA ASP A 49 -4.86 13.41 12.11
C ASP A 49 -3.39 13.41 12.54
N VAL A 50 -2.53 14.03 11.74
CA VAL A 50 -1.11 14.20 12.04
C VAL A 50 -0.83 15.62 12.52
N THR A 51 -0.21 15.75 13.67
CA THR A 51 0.21 17.05 14.17
C THR A 51 1.53 17.46 13.52
N LEU A 52 1.54 18.58 12.84
CA LEU A 52 2.73 19.18 12.25
C LEU A 52 3.22 20.32 13.16
N THR A 53 4.53 20.41 13.34
CA THR A 53 5.19 21.51 14.04
C THR A 53 5.73 22.49 13.00
N ALA A 54 5.47 23.77 13.18
CA ALA A 54 6.00 24.80 12.28
C ALA A 54 7.53 24.90 12.39
N ASP A 55 8.15 25.26 11.27
CA ASP A 55 9.58 25.52 11.23
C ASP A 55 9.94 26.70 12.16
N ARG A 56 11.10 26.60 12.78
CA ARG A 56 11.61 27.66 13.67
C ARG A 56 12.60 28.52 12.91
N THR A 57 12.48 29.83 13.12
CA THR A 57 13.44 30.80 12.62
C THR A 57 14.47 31.11 13.69
N THR A 58 15.72 31.28 13.29
CA THR A 58 16.79 31.73 14.17
C THR A 58 16.95 33.24 14.02
N SER A 59 17.12 33.92 15.14
CA SER A 59 17.47 35.36 15.18
C SER A 59 18.94 35.56 15.52
N ALA A 60 19.52 36.64 15.00
CA ALA A 60 20.90 36.98 15.31
C ALA A 60 21.03 37.36 16.79
N TYR A 61 22.08 36.89 17.42
CA TYR A 61 22.40 37.30 18.80
C TYR A 61 22.86 38.76 18.82
N THR A 62 22.30 39.54 19.72
CA THR A 62 22.73 40.91 19.99
C THR A 62 23.10 41.00 21.47
N ASP A 63 24.32 41.49 21.73
CA ASP A 63 24.82 41.61 23.11
C ASP A 63 23.94 42.57 23.92
N ASN A 64 23.74 42.23 25.18
CA ASN A 64 22.91 43.00 26.14
C ASN A 64 21.41 43.10 25.81
N THR A 65 20.90 42.23 24.93
CA THR A 65 19.47 42.18 24.57
C THR A 65 18.82 40.94 25.17
N GLN A 66 17.66 41.11 25.81
CA GLN A 66 16.90 39.99 26.35
C GLN A 66 16.42 39.06 25.23
N ILE A 67 16.68 37.75 25.38
CA ILE A 67 16.22 36.74 24.48
C ILE A 67 14.69 36.63 24.56
N THR A 68 14.02 36.75 23.41
CA THR A 68 12.59 36.53 23.29
C THR A 68 12.35 35.05 22.95
N PHE A 69 11.51 34.40 23.72
CA PHE A 69 11.15 33.01 23.48
C PHE A 69 9.88 32.97 22.59
N ASP A 70 10.01 32.38 21.40
CA ASP A 70 8.85 32.15 20.53
C ASP A 70 8.10 30.91 20.98
N GLY A 71 6.78 31.01 21.02
CA GLY A 71 5.89 29.89 21.29
C GLY A 71 5.97 28.81 20.20
N MET A 72 5.68 27.58 20.59
CA MET A 72 5.60 26.48 19.63
C MET A 72 4.26 26.56 18.90
N THR A 73 4.30 26.73 17.57
CA THR A 73 3.09 26.72 16.73
C THR A 73 2.91 25.33 16.16
N THR A 74 1.75 24.75 16.36
CA THR A 74 1.39 23.43 15.84
C THR A 74 0.20 23.58 14.91
N SER A 75 0.20 22.83 13.82
CA SER A 75 -0.91 22.69 12.89
C SER A 75 -1.32 21.22 12.78
N ARG A 76 -2.51 20.98 12.29
CA ARG A 76 -3.04 19.63 12.07
C ARG A 76 -3.20 19.38 10.59
N ALA A 77 -2.69 18.26 10.10
CA ALA A 77 -2.96 17.76 8.76
C ALA A 77 -3.74 16.45 8.86
N ALA A 78 -4.87 16.38 8.18
CA ALA A 78 -5.63 15.14 8.07
C ALA A 78 -5.15 14.36 6.85
N LEU A 79 -4.68 13.14 7.08
CA LEU A 79 -4.41 12.16 6.04
C LEU A 79 -5.67 11.32 5.86
N THR A 80 -6.24 11.31 4.67
CA THR A 80 -7.43 10.54 4.35
C THR A 80 -7.10 9.53 3.26
N VAL A 81 -7.56 8.28 3.42
CA VAL A 81 -7.45 7.26 2.38
C VAL A 81 -8.48 7.59 1.30
N THR A 82 -8.02 7.95 0.12
CA THR A 82 -8.86 8.39 -1.01
C THR A 82 -8.96 7.36 -2.12
N GLU A 83 -8.01 6.44 -2.20
CA GLU A 83 -7.89 5.50 -3.30
C GLU A 83 -7.91 4.06 -2.79
N TYR A 84 -8.77 3.26 -3.41
CA TYR A 84 -8.91 1.84 -3.16
C TYR A 84 -8.84 1.11 -4.49
N GLU A 85 -7.87 0.24 -4.64
CA GLU A 85 -7.68 -0.53 -5.86
C GLU A 85 -7.98 -2.00 -5.62
N GLN A 86 -8.59 -2.62 -6.61
CA GLN A 86 -8.85 -4.05 -6.60
C GLN A 86 -8.59 -4.63 -7.98
N ASP A 87 -8.07 -5.84 -8.03
CA ASP A 87 -7.98 -6.64 -9.24
C ASP A 87 -8.63 -8.00 -9.00
N ALA A 88 -9.37 -8.49 -9.98
CA ALA A 88 -10.04 -9.77 -9.90
C ALA A 88 -10.03 -10.47 -11.27
N PHE A 89 -9.64 -11.72 -11.28
CA PHE A 89 -9.75 -12.57 -12.46
C PHE A 89 -10.51 -13.86 -12.15
N PHE A 90 -11.17 -14.38 -13.16
CA PHE A 90 -12.04 -15.54 -13.03
C PHE A 90 -11.53 -16.70 -13.91
N VAL A 91 -11.41 -17.87 -13.31
CA VAL A 91 -11.04 -19.11 -14.00
C VAL A 91 -12.15 -20.13 -13.80
N THR A 92 -12.76 -20.59 -14.88
CA THR A 92 -13.82 -21.61 -14.81
C THR A 92 -13.24 -22.99 -14.53
N ASP A 93 -14.02 -23.86 -13.88
CA ASP A 93 -13.61 -25.25 -13.65
C ASP A 93 -13.36 -26.02 -14.95
N LYS A 94 -14.08 -25.68 -16.01
CA LYS A 94 -13.84 -26.25 -17.33
C LYS A 94 -12.47 -25.86 -17.88
N MET A 95 -12.06 -24.59 -17.72
CA MET A 95 -10.72 -24.15 -18.14
C MET A 95 -9.62 -24.86 -17.33
N LYS A 96 -9.85 -25.14 -16.05
CA LYS A 96 -8.90 -25.90 -15.23
C LYS A 96 -8.75 -27.36 -15.68
N GLN A 97 -9.83 -27.96 -16.19
CA GLN A 97 -9.83 -29.37 -16.64
C GLN A 97 -9.26 -29.51 -18.06
N ASP A 98 -9.56 -28.58 -18.95
CA ASP A 98 -9.19 -28.65 -20.37
C ASP A 98 -7.77 -28.12 -20.65
N ALA A 99 -7.22 -27.26 -19.79
CA ALA A 99 -5.90 -26.67 -20.00
C ALA A 99 -4.79 -27.49 -19.34
N HIS A 100 -3.91 -28.06 -20.15
CA HIS A 100 -2.74 -28.83 -19.69
C HIS A 100 -1.75 -28.01 -18.85
N GLN A 101 -1.81 -26.68 -18.91
CA GLN A 101 -0.94 -25.75 -18.16
C GLN A 101 -1.75 -24.78 -17.27
N SER A 102 -2.89 -25.21 -16.74
CA SER A 102 -3.80 -24.36 -15.96
C SER A 102 -3.12 -23.72 -14.74
N GLU A 103 -2.23 -24.45 -14.07
CA GLU A 103 -1.52 -23.95 -12.90
C GLU A 103 -0.50 -22.85 -13.26
N ALA A 104 0.29 -23.05 -14.31
CA ALA A 104 1.25 -22.04 -14.79
C ALA A 104 0.55 -20.76 -15.24
N PHE A 105 -0.56 -20.89 -15.95
CA PHE A 105 -1.38 -19.75 -16.36
C PHE A 105 -1.96 -18.98 -15.15
N TYR A 106 -2.41 -19.71 -14.13
CA TYR A 106 -2.92 -19.10 -12.91
C TYR A 106 -1.84 -18.31 -12.18
N GLN A 107 -0.66 -18.90 -11.99
CA GLN A 107 0.49 -18.25 -11.36
C GLN A 107 0.93 -17.00 -12.14
N GLU A 108 0.93 -17.06 -13.46
CA GLU A 108 1.27 -15.91 -14.29
C GLU A 108 0.29 -14.75 -14.12
N ASN A 109 -1.02 -15.05 -14.04
CA ASN A 109 -2.03 -14.02 -13.80
C ASN A 109 -1.89 -13.39 -12.41
N VAL A 110 -1.62 -14.18 -11.37
CA VAL A 110 -1.35 -13.66 -10.01
C VAL A 110 -0.13 -12.72 -10.03
N HIS A 111 0.94 -13.09 -10.71
CA HIS A 111 2.12 -12.23 -10.84
C HIS A 111 1.83 -10.92 -11.58
N LYS A 112 1.07 -10.98 -12.67
CA LYS A 112 0.66 -9.80 -13.44
C LYS A 112 -0.23 -8.87 -12.62
N SER A 113 -1.13 -9.44 -11.83
CA SER A 113 -1.97 -8.67 -10.88
C SER A 113 -1.12 -7.92 -9.85
N GLY A 114 -0.16 -8.59 -9.21
CA GLY A 114 0.76 -7.94 -8.26
C GLY A 114 1.57 -6.80 -8.89
N ILE A 115 2.07 -7.00 -10.12
CA ILE A 115 2.80 -5.95 -10.85
C ILE A 115 1.89 -4.77 -11.21
N ALA A 116 0.65 -5.04 -11.64
CA ALA A 116 -0.30 -3.99 -12.00
C ALA A 116 -0.65 -3.12 -10.78
N MET A 117 -0.92 -3.74 -9.64
CA MET A 117 -1.19 -3.03 -8.38
C MET A 117 0.02 -2.19 -7.93
N ALA A 118 1.23 -2.74 -7.97
CA ALA A 118 2.44 -2.01 -7.61
C ALA A 118 2.67 -0.81 -8.54
N THR A 119 2.49 -0.99 -9.86
CA THR A 119 2.66 0.08 -10.85
C THR A 119 1.64 1.20 -10.64
N SER A 120 0.38 0.85 -10.33
CA SER A 120 -0.66 1.85 -10.05
C SER A 120 -0.32 2.65 -8.79
N MET A 121 0.04 1.99 -7.71
CA MET A 121 0.45 2.63 -6.47
C MET A 121 1.65 3.58 -6.68
N GLU A 122 2.69 3.14 -7.40
CA GLU A 122 3.85 4.00 -7.69
C GLU A 122 3.47 5.20 -8.55
N THR A 123 2.62 5.01 -9.55
CA THR A 123 2.15 6.11 -10.41
C THR A 123 1.42 7.16 -9.60
N ASN A 124 0.54 6.75 -8.69
CA ASN A 124 -0.20 7.64 -7.82
C ASN A 124 0.72 8.38 -6.82
N CYS A 125 1.67 7.67 -6.22
CA CYS A 125 2.66 8.27 -5.34
C CYS A 125 3.53 9.31 -6.06
N LEU A 126 4.02 9.00 -7.27
CA LEU A 126 4.84 9.92 -8.06
C LEU A 126 4.04 11.11 -8.58
N ALA A 127 2.77 10.92 -8.93
CA ALA A 127 1.88 12.02 -9.33
C ALA A 127 1.68 13.01 -8.19
N THR A 128 1.53 12.52 -6.97
CA THR A 128 1.39 13.37 -5.77
C THR A 128 2.70 14.08 -5.42
N ALA A 129 3.86 13.45 -5.64
CA ALA A 129 5.15 14.05 -5.37
C ALA A 129 5.53 15.18 -6.35
N ASN A 130 4.85 15.29 -7.50
CA ASN A 130 5.11 16.30 -8.52
C ASN A 130 4.20 17.55 -8.38
N GLN A 131 3.43 17.65 -7.32
CA GLN A 131 2.60 18.84 -7.00
C GLN A 131 3.36 19.77 -6.03
#